data_bdd119075f54988577489309dd15ebfd
#
_entry.id   bdd119075f54988577489309dd15ebfd
#
_cell.length_a   1.000
_cell.length_b   1.000
_cell.length_c   1.000
_cell.angle_alpha   90.00
_cell.angle_beta   90.00
_cell.angle_gamma   90.00
#
_symmetry.space_group_name_H-M   'P 1'
#
loop_
_entity.id
_entity.type
_entity.pdbx_description
1 polymer ?
#
loop_
_entity_poly.entity_id
_entity_poly.type
_entity_poly.pdbx_seq_one_letter_code
_entity_poly.pdbx_strand_id
1 'polypeptide(L)'
;VVAIYSTFLQRGYDQLVHDVALQNLDVTFAIDRAGLVGEDGPTHAGAYDYAFMRTIPNMLIMAPKDENECRQMLHTGYLYNGPAAIRYPRGNGVGVEIQQQLTALELGKAEVLACFNEHCDEQITLLAFGSRVTATLEAAQKLALLHEVAICVVNMRFIKPLDQQLLNELAVKTHLFVTIEEH
;
A
#
# COMPACT_ATOMS: atom_id res chain seq x y z
N VAL A 1 8.22 3.26 -17.99
CA VAL A 1 8.34 2.57 -16.69
C VAL A 1 9.79 2.62 -16.24
N VAL A 2 10.02 2.95 -14.96
CA VAL A 2 11.34 2.95 -14.31
C VAL A 2 11.31 1.90 -13.21
N ALA A 3 12.19 0.89 -13.29
CA ALA A 3 12.37 -0.11 -12.24
C ALA A 3 13.60 0.26 -11.42
N ILE A 4 13.43 0.47 -10.12
CA ILE A 4 14.49 0.93 -9.22
C ILE A 4 14.27 0.40 -7.81
N TYR A 5 15.35 0.15 -7.05
CA TYR A 5 15.23 -0.17 -5.63
C TYR A 5 14.87 1.07 -4.82
N SER A 6 14.04 0.87 -3.80
CA SER A 6 13.61 1.94 -2.89
C SER A 6 14.80 2.76 -2.37
N THR A 7 15.83 2.09 -1.84
CA THR A 7 17.03 2.77 -1.31
C THR A 7 17.81 3.57 -2.37
N PHE A 8 17.80 3.13 -3.64
CA PHE A 8 18.51 3.83 -4.71
C PHE A 8 17.76 5.05 -5.22
N LEU A 9 16.43 5.04 -5.12
CA LEU A 9 15.60 6.20 -5.47
C LEU A 9 15.91 7.42 -4.59
N GLN A 10 16.44 7.23 -3.38
CA GLN A 10 16.88 8.36 -2.54
C GLN A 10 17.89 9.27 -3.25
N ARG A 11 18.79 8.70 -4.07
CA ARG A 11 19.76 9.45 -4.86
C ARG A 11 19.14 10.05 -6.14
N GLY A 12 17.99 9.53 -6.56
CA GLY A 12 17.21 10.03 -7.69
C GLY A 12 16.07 10.97 -7.28
N TYR A 13 16.00 11.39 -6.02
CA TYR A 13 14.89 12.21 -5.52
C TYR A 13 14.80 13.57 -6.24
N ASP A 14 15.92 14.21 -6.49
CA ASP A 14 15.96 15.47 -7.23
C ASP A 14 15.39 15.30 -8.65
N GLN A 15 15.81 14.23 -9.37
CA GLN A 15 15.30 13.91 -10.70
C GLN A 15 13.81 13.54 -10.68
N LEU A 16 13.37 12.81 -9.64
CA LEU A 16 11.95 12.51 -9.46
C LEU A 16 11.12 13.80 -9.34
N VAL A 17 11.62 14.78 -8.59
CA VAL A 17 10.94 16.08 -8.42
C VAL A 17 11.02 16.92 -9.70
N HIS A 18 12.24 17.24 -10.17
CA HIS A 18 12.45 18.22 -11.25
C HIS A 18 12.17 17.67 -12.65
N ASP A 19 12.61 16.43 -12.93
CA ASP A 19 12.55 15.90 -14.28
C ASP A 19 11.24 15.16 -14.56
N VAL A 20 10.51 14.74 -13.51
CA VAL A 20 9.27 13.99 -13.65
C VAL A 20 8.07 14.72 -13.07
N ALA A 21 8.07 14.98 -11.75
CA ALA A 21 6.86 15.44 -11.07
C ALA A 21 6.49 16.89 -11.39
N LEU A 22 7.44 17.82 -11.44
CA LEU A 22 7.18 19.21 -11.82
C LEU A 22 6.64 19.35 -13.26
N GLN A 23 7.05 18.45 -14.13
CA GLN A 23 6.59 18.39 -15.52
C GLN A 23 5.33 17.54 -15.69
N ASN A 24 4.84 16.92 -14.61
CA ASN A 24 3.70 15.99 -14.59
C ASN A 24 3.81 14.89 -15.66
N LEU A 25 4.99 14.31 -15.83
CA LEU A 25 5.21 13.27 -16.83
C LEU A 25 4.59 11.93 -16.41
N ASP A 26 4.03 11.21 -17.38
CA ASP A 26 3.43 9.89 -17.21
C ASP A 26 4.51 8.80 -17.00
N VAL A 27 5.18 8.85 -15.87
CA VAL A 27 6.23 7.90 -15.51
C VAL A 27 5.75 7.00 -14.40
N THR A 28 5.72 5.69 -14.67
CA THR A 28 5.42 4.65 -13.67
C THR A 28 6.70 4.11 -13.07
N PHE A 29 6.86 4.25 -11.76
CA PHE A 29 7.97 3.70 -10.98
C PHE A 29 7.59 2.36 -10.37
N ALA A 30 8.28 1.30 -10.76
CA ALA A 30 8.23 -0.01 -10.10
C ALA A 30 9.34 -0.05 -9.04
N ILE A 31 8.97 0.16 -7.79
CA ILE A 31 9.90 0.31 -6.67
C ILE A 31 10.04 -1.02 -5.95
N ASP A 32 11.15 -1.68 -6.21
CA ASP A 32 11.52 -2.95 -5.60
C ASP A 32 12.28 -2.76 -4.28
N ARG A 33 12.34 -3.81 -3.47
CA ARG A 33 13.03 -3.82 -2.16
C ARG A 33 12.53 -2.74 -1.21
N ALA A 34 11.23 -2.56 -1.20
CA ALA A 34 10.57 -1.71 -0.23
C ALA A 34 10.58 -2.36 1.17
N GLY A 35 10.74 -1.57 2.22
CA GLY A 35 10.79 -2.04 3.59
C GLY A 35 12.10 -2.73 3.98
N LEU A 36 12.03 -3.69 4.89
CA LEU A 36 13.17 -4.47 5.37
C LEU A 36 13.55 -5.56 4.36
N VAL A 37 14.82 -5.66 4.03
CA VAL A 37 15.33 -6.49 2.93
C VAL A 37 16.18 -7.69 3.38
N GLY A 38 16.29 -7.94 4.68
CA GLY A 38 16.98 -9.10 5.24
C GLY A 38 18.45 -9.21 4.79
N GLU A 39 18.74 -10.22 3.97
CA GLU A 39 20.12 -10.54 3.51
C GLU A 39 20.82 -9.42 2.75
N ASP A 40 20.07 -8.54 2.07
CA ASP A 40 20.65 -7.41 1.34
C ASP A 40 21.27 -6.35 2.27
N GLY A 41 20.93 -6.41 3.56
CA GLY A 41 21.52 -5.60 4.61
C GLY A 41 21.03 -4.14 4.64
N PRO A 42 21.56 -3.34 5.58
CA PRO A 42 21.03 -1.99 5.86
C PRO A 42 21.21 -1.00 4.71
N THR A 43 22.16 -1.23 3.81
CA THR A 43 22.39 -0.37 2.64
C THR A 43 21.30 -0.50 1.57
N HIS A 44 20.49 -1.54 1.65
CA HIS A 44 19.38 -1.82 0.70
C HIS A 44 18.00 -1.67 1.34
N ALA A 45 17.93 -1.36 2.63
CA ALA A 45 16.66 -1.14 3.31
C ALA A 45 15.88 0.04 2.69
N GLY A 46 14.61 -0.23 2.33
CA GLY A 46 13.73 0.72 1.68
C GLY A 46 12.75 1.35 2.67
N ALA A 47 13.26 2.05 3.70
CA ALA A 47 12.45 2.53 4.82
C ALA A 47 11.95 3.98 4.66
N TYR A 48 12.37 4.73 3.63
CA TYR A 48 12.10 6.17 3.56
C TYR A 48 11.26 6.60 2.36
N ASP A 49 10.97 5.69 1.44
CA ASP A 49 10.33 6.00 0.16
C ASP A 49 8.92 6.59 0.32
N TYR A 50 8.10 6.09 1.22
CA TYR A 50 6.79 6.69 1.51
C TYR A 50 6.95 8.15 1.95
N ALA A 51 7.85 8.41 2.89
CA ALA A 51 8.01 9.74 3.47
C ALA A 51 8.39 10.77 2.40
N PHE A 52 9.41 10.51 1.58
CA PHE A 52 9.85 11.51 0.60
C PHE A 52 8.94 11.59 -0.64
N MET A 53 8.34 10.47 -1.11
CA MET A 53 7.41 10.53 -2.24
C MET A 53 6.08 11.21 -1.90
N ARG A 54 5.59 11.07 -0.67
CA ARG A 54 4.34 11.73 -0.24
C ARG A 54 4.40 13.25 -0.27
N THR A 55 5.59 13.83 -0.16
CA THR A 55 5.76 15.30 -0.23
C THR A 55 5.49 15.85 -1.63
N ILE A 56 5.55 15.03 -2.67
CA ILE A 56 5.36 15.44 -4.06
C ILE A 56 3.85 15.52 -4.37
N PRO A 57 3.30 16.70 -4.72
CA PRO A 57 1.83 16.91 -4.77
C PRO A 57 1.07 15.97 -5.68
N ASN A 58 1.54 15.75 -6.90
CA ASN A 58 0.87 14.98 -7.97
C ASN A 58 1.28 13.50 -8.04
N MET A 59 2.08 13.01 -7.08
CA MET A 59 2.53 11.61 -7.06
C MET A 59 1.41 10.67 -6.63
N LEU A 60 1.08 9.66 -7.46
CA LEU A 60 0.26 8.53 -7.09
C LEU A 60 1.15 7.47 -6.44
N ILE A 61 0.79 6.98 -5.24
CA ILE A 61 1.61 5.99 -4.52
C ILE A 61 0.74 4.82 -4.09
N MET A 62 1.12 3.61 -4.53
CA MET A 62 0.39 2.37 -4.31
C MET A 62 1.28 1.30 -3.68
N ALA A 63 0.69 0.45 -2.85
CA ALA A 63 1.35 -0.70 -2.24
C ALA A 63 0.45 -1.94 -2.33
N PRO A 64 0.78 -2.91 -3.18
CA PRO A 64 -0.03 -4.10 -3.40
C PRO A 64 0.07 -5.09 -2.23
N LYS A 65 -1.04 -5.72 -1.88
CA LYS A 65 -1.10 -6.79 -0.88
C LYS A 65 -0.53 -8.12 -1.37
N ASP A 66 -0.62 -8.35 -2.67
CA ASP A 66 -0.21 -9.60 -3.34
C ASP A 66 0.23 -9.34 -4.79
N GLU A 67 0.69 -10.39 -5.46
CA GLU A 67 1.19 -10.35 -6.83
C GLU A 67 0.11 -10.01 -7.86
N ASN A 68 -1.14 -10.42 -7.63
CA ASN A 68 -2.26 -10.05 -8.52
C ASN A 68 -2.57 -8.55 -8.41
N GLU A 69 -2.66 -8.02 -7.20
CA GLU A 69 -2.87 -6.59 -6.98
C GLU A 69 -1.69 -5.76 -7.51
N CYS A 70 -0.44 -6.26 -7.37
CA CYS A 70 0.75 -5.63 -7.95
C CYS A 70 0.62 -5.47 -9.47
N ARG A 71 0.15 -6.50 -10.15
CA ARG A 71 -0.10 -6.47 -11.61
C ARG A 71 -1.18 -5.46 -11.98
N GLN A 72 -2.27 -5.39 -11.21
CA GLN A 72 -3.35 -4.41 -11.44
C GLN A 72 -2.89 -2.97 -11.14
N MET A 73 -2.08 -2.78 -10.10
CA MET A 73 -1.51 -1.47 -9.76
C MET A 73 -0.51 -0.97 -10.80
N LEU A 74 0.32 -1.87 -11.37
CA LEU A 74 1.20 -1.51 -12.50
C LEU A 74 0.39 -1.04 -13.71
N HIS A 75 -0.72 -1.71 -14.01
CA HIS A 75 -1.65 -1.29 -15.06
C HIS A 75 -2.31 0.06 -14.72
N THR A 76 -2.74 0.23 -13.48
CA THR A 76 -3.31 1.50 -13.00
C THR A 76 -2.33 2.66 -13.16
N GLY A 77 -1.08 2.45 -12.73
CA GLY A 77 -0.02 3.45 -12.88
C GLY A 77 0.33 3.76 -14.35
N TYR A 78 0.25 2.75 -15.23
CA TYR A 78 0.45 2.94 -16.67
C TYR A 78 -0.64 3.83 -17.31
N LEU A 79 -1.87 3.73 -16.82
CA LEU A 79 -3.01 4.52 -17.31
C LEU A 79 -3.16 5.88 -16.62
N TYR A 80 -2.43 6.11 -15.54
CA TYR A 80 -2.50 7.36 -14.79
C TYR A 80 -1.78 8.49 -15.54
N ASN A 81 -2.43 9.65 -15.63
CA ASN A 81 -1.86 10.86 -16.24
C ASN A 81 -1.02 11.62 -15.22
N GLY A 82 0.23 11.23 -15.07
CA GLY A 82 1.17 11.80 -14.12
C GLY A 82 2.09 10.74 -13.50
N PRO A 83 2.95 11.11 -12.56
CA PRO A 83 3.90 10.19 -11.94
C PRO A 83 3.19 9.24 -10.96
N ALA A 84 3.44 7.94 -11.14
CA ALA A 84 2.91 6.88 -10.30
C ALA A 84 4.00 5.98 -9.75
N ALA A 85 3.88 5.53 -8.51
CA ALA A 85 4.78 4.57 -7.89
C ALA A 85 4.02 3.36 -7.36
N ILE A 86 4.50 2.17 -7.67
CA ILE A 86 4.08 0.90 -7.11
C ILE A 86 5.25 0.35 -6.31
N ARG A 87 5.04 0.19 -5.01
CA ARG A 87 6.07 -0.18 -4.06
C ARG A 87 5.83 -1.58 -3.51
N TYR A 88 6.78 -2.48 -3.70
CA TYR A 88 6.68 -3.89 -3.28
C TYR A 88 7.99 -4.39 -2.64
N PRO A 89 7.91 -5.37 -1.70
CA PRO A 89 9.08 -5.88 -0.99
C PRO A 89 9.91 -6.84 -1.85
N ARG A 90 11.11 -7.14 -1.38
CA ARG A 90 11.89 -8.31 -1.82
C ARG A 90 11.26 -9.58 -1.23
N GLY A 91 10.92 -10.55 -2.05
CA GLY A 91 10.37 -11.82 -1.60
C GLY A 91 9.55 -12.54 -2.66
N ASN A 92 8.93 -13.63 -2.23
CA ASN A 92 7.95 -14.35 -3.04
C ASN A 92 6.56 -13.78 -2.78
N GLY A 93 5.69 -13.81 -3.78
CA GLY A 93 4.27 -13.58 -3.59
C GLY A 93 3.63 -14.64 -2.69
N VAL A 94 2.44 -14.35 -2.21
CA VAL A 94 1.68 -15.27 -1.35
C VAL A 94 1.06 -16.45 -2.11
N GLY A 95 1.14 -16.44 -3.45
CA GLY A 95 0.67 -17.54 -4.31
C GLY A 95 -0.80 -17.43 -4.71
N VAL A 96 -1.33 -16.21 -4.83
CA VAL A 96 -2.70 -15.99 -5.28
C VAL A 96 -2.86 -16.24 -6.78
N GLU A 97 -4.09 -16.58 -7.21
CA GLU A 97 -4.42 -16.69 -8.63
C GLU A 97 -4.28 -15.32 -9.32
N ILE A 98 -3.56 -15.30 -10.43
CA ILE A 98 -3.36 -14.10 -11.24
C ILE A 98 -4.50 -13.95 -12.24
N GLN A 99 -5.27 -12.90 -12.14
CA GLN A 99 -6.31 -12.55 -13.09
C GLN A 99 -5.71 -12.32 -14.48
N GLN A 100 -6.26 -12.96 -15.50
CA GLN A 100 -5.78 -12.77 -16.88
C GLN A 100 -6.06 -11.36 -17.41
N GLN A 101 -7.22 -10.81 -17.08
CA GLN A 101 -7.60 -9.47 -17.48
C GLN A 101 -6.89 -8.41 -16.62
N LEU A 102 -6.33 -7.40 -17.27
CA LEU A 102 -5.84 -6.20 -16.60
C LEU A 102 -7.02 -5.28 -16.30
N THR A 103 -7.18 -4.94 -15.03
CA THR A 103 -8.21 -4.02 -14.56
C THR A 103 -7.55 -2.89 -13.77
N ALA A 104 -7.81 -1.65 -14.18
CA ALA A 104 -7.34 -0.50 -13.40
C ALA A 104 -8.14 -0.40 -12.10
N LEU A 105 -7.42 -0.12 -11.01
CA LEU A 105 -8.04 0.15 -9.71
C LEU A 105 -8.65 1.57 -9.72
N GLU A 106 -9.74 1.75 -9.01
CA GLU A 106 -10.28 3.07 -8.74
C GLU A 106 -9.31 3.84 -7.84
N LEU A 107 -8.90 5.03 -8.29
CA LEU A 107 -7.87 5.81 -7.63
C LEU A 107 -8.26 6.23 -6.22
N GLY A 108 -7.38 5.98 -5.26
CA GLY A 108 -7.59 6.35 -3.87
C GLY A 108 -8.68 5.52 -3.16
N LYS A 109 -9.08 4.38 -3.70
CA LYS A 109 -10.06 3.49 -3.06
C LYS A 109 -9.40 2.32 -2.35
N ALA A 110 -9.66 2.25 -1.04
CA ALA A 110 -9.29 1.13 -0.19
C ALA A 110 -10.32 -0.01 -0.30
N GLU A 111 -10.02 -1.15 0.31
CA GLU A 111 -10.87 -2.34 0.30
C GLU A 111 -11.06 -2.87 1.72
N VAL A 112 -12.29 -2.92 2.21
CA VAL A 112 -12.61 -3.63 3.45
C VAL A 112 -12.57 -5.13 3.17
N LEU A 113 -11.61 -5.84 3.75
CA LEU A 113 -11.41 -7.25 3.51
C LEU A 113 -12.30 -8.14 4.36
N ALA A 114 -12.39 -7.82 5.63
CA ALA A 114 -13.20 -8.57 6.59
C ALA A 114 -13.50 -7.72 7.83
N CYS A 115 -14.66 -7.96 8.43
CA CYS A 115 -15.00 -7.52 9.77
C CYS A 115 -15.46 -8.73 10.58
N PHE A 116 -14.95 -8.87 11.79
CA PHE A 116 -15.23 -9.95 12.72
C PHE A 116 -15.97 -9.39 13.94
N ASN A 117 -16.83 -10.19 14.56
CA ASN A 117 -17.55 -9.84 15.80
C ASN A 117 -18.29 -8.50 15.75
N GLU A 118 -18.93 -8.18 14.61
CA GLU A 118 -19.58 -6.89 14.37
C GLU A 118 -20.72 -6.56 15.34
N HIS A 119 -21.12 -7.54 16.17
CA HIS A 119 -22.11 -7.36 17.24
C HIS A 119 -21.54 -6.70 18.51
N CYS A 120 -20.21 -6.56 18.61
CA CYS A 120 -19.55 -5.89 19.74
C CYS A 120 -19.59 -4.38 19.57
N ASP A 121 -19.75 -3.65 20.67
CA ASP A 121 -19.86 -2.18 20.67
C ASP A 121 -18.53 -1.49 20.33
N GLU A 122 -17.40 -2.09 20.76
CA GLU A 122 -16.07 -1.54 20.52
C GLU A 122 -15.44 -2.14 19.28
N GLN A 123 -15.17 -1.30 18.29
CA GLN A 123 -14.53 -1.70 17.04
C GLN A 123 -13.08 -1.20 16.96
N ILE A 124 -12.17 -2.11 16.66
CA ILE A 124 -10.79 -1.82 16.25
C ILE A 124 -10.70 -1.95 14.73
N THR A 125 -10.17 -0.94 14.05
CA THR A 125 -9.95 -1.00 12.61
C THR A 125 -8.46 -1.03 12.29
N LEU A 126 -8.03 -2.11 11.62
CA LEU A 126 -6.66 -2.34 11.20
C LEU A 126 -6.48 -1.85 9.76
N LEU A 127 -5.71 -0.77 9.59
CA LEU A 127 -5.39 -0.17 8.30
C LEU A 127 -4.05 -0.73 7.81
N ALA A 128 -4.10 -1.72 6.94
CA ALA A 128 -2.89 -2.42 6.48
C ALA A 128 -2.47 -1.97 5.08
N PHE A 129 -1.16 -1.90 4.86
CA PHE A 129 -0.55 -1.50 3.60
C PHE A 129 0.36 -2.58 3.04
N GLY A 130 0.24 -2.83 1.73
CA GLY A 130 1.14 -3.70 0.99
C GLY A 130 1.21 -5.12 1.55
N SER A 131 2.40 -5.68 1.62
CA SER A 131 2.67 -7.06 2.06
C SER A 131 2.20 -7.38 3.49
N ARG A 132 1.91 -6.36 4.32
CA ARG A 132 1.43 -6.59 5.69
C ARG A 132 -0.04 -6.97 5.76
N VAL A 133 -0.81 -6.79 4.69
CA VAL A 133 -2.26 -7.06 4.65
C VAL A 133 -2.59 -8.51 5.00
N THR A 134 -1.92 -9.48 4.42
CA THR A 134 -2.18 -10.91 4.67
C THR A 134 -1.94 -11.27 6.15
N ALA A 135 -0.80 -10.87 6.69
CA ALA A 135 -0.48 -11.12 8.10
C ALA A 135 -1.44 -10.40 9.06
N THR A 136 -1.90 -9.20 8.68
CA THR A 136 -2.90 -8.46 9.45
C THR A 136 -4.24 -9.17 9.48
N LEU A 137 -4.69 -9.72 8.35
CA LEU A 137 -5.95 -10.48 8.25
C LEU A 137 -5.89 -11.74 9.13
N GLU A 138 -4.79 -12.48 9.07
CA GLU A 138 -4.57 -13.67 9.92
C GLU A 138 -4.56 -13.32 11.42
N ALA A 139 -3.90 -12.22 11.78
CA ALA A 139 -3.87 -11.74 13.16
C ALA A 139 -5.25 -11.32 13.65
N ALA A 140 -6.01 -10.58 12.83
CA ALA A 140 -7.37 -10.16 13.12
C ALA A 140 -8.29 -11.34 13.39
N GLN A 141 -8.23 -12.37 12.54
CA GLN A 141 -9.01 -13.59 12.71
C GLN A 141 -8.70 -14.30 14.03
N LYS A 142 -7.42 -14.42 14.38
CA LYS A 142 -6.99 -15.02 15.65
C LYS A 142 -7.46 -14.21 16.87
N LEU A 143 -7.31 -12.89 16.80
CA LEU A 143 -7.74 -12.00 17.89
C LEU A 143 -9.26 -12.04 18.08
N ALA A 144 -10.04 -12.06 17.02
CA ALA A 144 -11.49 -12.15 17.08
C ALA A 144 -12.00 -13.47 17.70
N LEU A 145 -11.23 -14.56 17.58
CA LEU A 145 -11.53 -15.83 18.25
C LEU A 145 -11.19 -15.83 19.75
N LEU A 146 -10.25 -14.99 20.17
CA LEU A 146 -9.75 -14.97 21.55
C LEU A 146 -10.42 -13.87 22.41
N HIS A 147 -10.98 -12.86 21.77
CA HIS A 147 -11.51 -11.67 22.45
C HIS A 147 -12.86 -11.25 21.86
N GLU A 148 -13.76 -10.79 22.72
CA GLU A 148 -15.05 -10.22 22.36
C GLU A 148 -14.88 -8.74 21.96
N VAL A 149 -14.27 -8.51 20.79
CA VAL A 149 -14.05 -7.18 20.23
C VAL A 149 -14.32 -7.22 18.72
N ALA A 150 -14.97 -6.20 18.18
CA ALA A 150 -15.13 -6.08 16.75
C ALA A 150 -13.81 -5.67 16.10
N ILE A 151 -13.38 -6.40 15.07
CA ILE A 151 -12.13 -6.11 14.35
C ILE A 151 -12.41 -6.05 12.85
N CYS A 152 -12.16 -4.87 12.23
CA CYS A 152 -12.20 -4.71 10.79
C CYS A 152 -10.80 -4.58 10.20
N VAL A 153 -10.55 -5.21 9.07
CA VAL A 153 -9.29 -5.15 8.32
C VAL A 153 -9.53 -4.45 6.98
N VAL A 154 -8.75 -3.43 6.74
CA VAL A 154 -8.79 -2.63 5.51
C VAL A 154 -7.45 -2.74 4.79
N ASN A 155 -7.48 -3.17 3.53
CA ASN A 155 -6.37 -3.01 2.60
C ASN A 155 -6.40 -1.58 2.05
N MET A 156 -5.47 -0.76 2.48
CA MET A 156 -5.45 0.65 2.11
C MET A 156 -5.07 0.90 0.65
N ARG A 157 -4.37 -0.03 0.00
CA ARG A 157 -3.94 0.04 -1.42
C ARG A 157 -3.12 1.28 -1.77
N PHE A 158 -3.64 2.46 -1.44
CA PHE A 158 -3.07 3.74 -1.79
C PHE A 158 -2.51 4.45 -0.57
N ILE A 159 -1.23 4.82 -0.64
CA ILE A 159 -0.59 5.69 0.33
C ILE A 159 -0.94 7.15 -0.02
N LYS A 160 -1.12 7.43 -1.31
CA LYS A 160 -1.54 8.72 -1.83
C LYS A 160 -2.27 8.56 -3.17
N PRO A 161 -3.51 9.09 -3.29
CA PRO A 161 -4.33 9.63 -2.20
C PRO A 161 -4.88 8.54 -1.28
N LEU A 162 -5.18 8.88 -0.02
CA LEU A 162 -5.90 7.98 0.89
C LEU A 162 -7.40 8.02 0.59
N ASP A 163 -8.11 6.93 0.89
CA ASP A 163 -9.58 6.86 0.85
C ASP A 163 -10.18 7.59 2.05
N GLN A 164 -10.25 8.92 1.94
CA GLN A 164 -10.81 9.76 3.00
C GLN A 164 -12.30 9.47 3.26
N GLN A 165 -13.04 9.08 2.22
CA GLN A 165 -14.45 8.76 2.36
C GLN A 165 -14.62 7.54 3.26
N LEU A 166 -13.95 6.42 2.94
CA LEU A 166 -14.02 5.20 3.74
C LEU A 166 -13.50 5.43 5.16
N LEU A 167 -12.40 6.18 5.34
CA LEU A 167 -11.86 6.50 6.66
C LEU A 167 -12.88 7.27 7.52
N ASN A 168 -13.57 8.25 6.94
CA ASN A 168 -14.62 8.99 7.64
C ASN A 168 -15.83 8.12 8.00
N GLU A 169 -16.25 7.23 7.10
CA GLU A 169 -17.33 6.27 7.37
C GLU A 169 -16.97 5.30 8.51
N LEU A 170 -15.74 4.79 8.49
CA LEU A 170 -15.25 3.89 9.54
C LEU A 170 -15.07 4.61 10.90
N ALA A 171 -14.68 5.88 10.89
CA ALA A 171 -14.43 6.66 12.11
C ALA A 171 -15.69 6.80 13.00
N VAL A 172 -16.89 6.68 12.42
CA VAL A 172 -18.16 6.79 13.17
C VAL A 172 -18.29 5.66 14.20
N LYS A 173 -17.76 4.46 13.90
CA LYS A 173 -17.90 3.26 14.73
C LYS A 173 -16.56 2.70 15.22
N THR A 174 -15.45 3.22 14.76
CA THR A 174 -14.12 2.76 15.17
C THR A 174 -13.66 3.46 16.43
N HIS A 175 -13.41 2.66 17.47
CA HIS A 175 -12.84 3.13 18.73
C HIS A 175 -11.33 3.36 18.64
N LEU A 176 -10.63 2.47 17.92
CA LEU A 176 -9.19 2.53 17.72
C LEU A 176 -8.80 2.19 16.28
N PHE A 177 -8.07 3.08 15.64
CA PHE A 177 -7.36 2.78 14.39
C PHE A 177 -5.93 2.34 14.65
N VAL A 178 -5.51 1.26 14.01
CA VAL A 178 -4.13 0.78 14.03
C VAL A 178 -3.61 0.71 12.61
N THR A 179 -2.52 1.41 12.31
CA THR A 179 -1.82 1.32 11.01
C THR A 179 -0.76 0.24 11.04
N ILE A 180 -0.70 -0.58 9.99
CA ILE A 180 0.27 -1.67 9.85
C ILE A 180 0.94 -1.55 8.48
N GLU A 181 2.22 -1.25 8.50
CA GLU A 181 3.03 -1.02 7.32
C GLU A 181 4.46 -1.52 7.50
N GLU A 182 5.23 -1.55 6.40
CA GLU A 182 6.62 -1.98 6.39
C GLU A 182 7.48 -0.87 5.78
N HIS A 183 7.85 0.07 6.60
CA HIS A 183 8.79 1.12 6.20
C HIS A 183 9.40 1.85 7.39
#